data_e3ca1a2e2aa2247e8aa3c17d87d3c2c4
#
_entry.id   e3ca1a2e2aa2247e8aa3c17d87d3c2c4
#
_cell.length_a   1.000
_cell.length_b   1.000
_cell.length_c   1.000
_cell.angle_alpha   90.00
_cell.angle_beta   90.00
_cell.angle_gamma   90.00
#
_symmetry.space_group_name_H-M   'P 1'
#
loop_
_entity.id
_entity.type
_entity.pdbx_description
1 polymer ?
#
loop_
_entity_poly.entity_id
_entity_poly.type
_entity_poly.pdbx_seq_one_letter_code
_entity_poly.pdbx_strand_id
1 'polypeptide(L)'
;MKQNRFLLIVCQTYILILVSFCISLGTRLDSSLPVEIDERFSHQMINQFTYIAKKYVPLDTSRYFDIKTYQFIRNNKQELIELGKAYQHKDALMFLEIVNRSSQKIELVLEASHTRVDELECFFIKNNRPILWEKLQRNKPLYLRKNPYVFFSFPIEIAAHDTAKVVLHSTRNYGLHITSLDLYRKPRFFEHAISQNLKSIFQVIYCFIFSAVLLLLGFFYSEKLMIYAGVMIGVANANMFTVGYLYDLFPFPTFLNLNASNIGSFWMLGLNVFFH
;
A
#
# COMPACT_ATOMS: atom_id res chain seq x y z
N MET A 1 -1.20 -63.88 -7.73
CA MET A 1 0.00 -63.18 -8.23
C MET A 1 -0.27 -62.04 -9.24
N LYS A 2 -1.29 -62.08 -10.08
CA LYS A 2 -1.57 -61.03 -11.09
C LYS A 2 -2.08 -59.69 -10.50
N GLN A 3 -2.85 -59.75 -9.40
CA GLN A 3 -3.48 -58.60 -8.78
C GLN A 3 -2.46 -57.60 -8.14
N ASN A 4 -1.39 -58.12 -7.55
CA ASN A 4 -0.33 -57.28 -6.94
C ASN A 4 0.51 -56.51 -7.96
N ARG A 5 0.67 -57.05 -9.18
CA ARG A 5 1.39 -56.37 -10.26
C ARG A 5 0.60 -55.15 -10.80
N PHE A 6 -0.72 -55.30 -10.90
CA PHE A 6 -1.58 -54.21 -11.37
C PHE A 6 -1.56 -53.02 -10.38
N LEU A 7 -1.66 -53.32 -9.06
CA LEU A 7 -1.59 -52.29 -8.03
C LEU A 7 -0.23 -51.55 -8.03
N LEU A 8 0.84 -52.28 -8.23
CA LEU A 8 2.22 -51.71 -8.31
C LEU A 8 2.37 -50.76 -9.49
N ILE A 9 1.83 -51.11 -10.65
CA ILE A 9 1.87 -50.24 -11.85
C ILE A 9 1.03 -49.00 -11.66
N VAL A 10 -0.15 -49.11 -11.04
CA VAL A 10 -1.00 -47.94 -10.73
C VAL A 10 -0.34 -47.01 -9.74
N CYS A 11 0.31 -47.51 -8.69
CA CYS A 11 1.06 -46.69 -7.74
C CYS A 11 2.27 -46.01 -8.38
N GLN A 12 3.01 -46.69 -9.24
CA GLN A 12 4.15 -46.10 -9.96
C GLN A 12 3.73 -45.02 -10.95
N THR A 13 2.64 -45.20 -11.68
CA THR A 13 2.08 -44.15 -12.55
C THR A 13 1.61 -42.93 -11.76
N TYR A 14 0.96 -43.13 -10.61
CA TYR A 14 0.50 -42.04 -9.75
C TYR A 14 1.68 -41.23 -9.16
N ILE A 15 2.75 -41.92 -8.73
CA ILE A 15 3.97 -41.29 -8.23
C ILE A 15 4.68 -40.51 -9.37
N LEU A 16 4.74 -41.06 -10.58
CA LEU A 16 5.32 -40.38 -11.75
C LEU A 16 4.53 -39.13 -12.13
N ILE A 17 3.19 -39.15 -12.07
CA ILE A 17 2.31 -38.02 -12.32
C ILE A 17 2.50 -36.96 -11.23
N LEU A 18 2.56 -37.35 -9.95
CA LEU A 18 2.83 -36.45 -8.83
C LEU A 18 4.21 -35.79 -8.91
N VAL A 19 5.25 -36.56 -9.23
CA VAL A 19 6.61 -36.06 -9.42
C VAL A 19 6.68 -35.13 -10.64
N SER A 20 6.03 -35.46 -11.76
CA SER A 20 5.93 -34.60 -12.94
C SER A 20 5.17 -33.30 -12.64
N PHE A 21 4.11 -33.38 -11.82
CA PHE A 21 3.36 -32.19 -11.35
C PHE A 21 4.18 -31.32 -10.39
N CYS A 22 4.94 -31.93 -9.48
CA CYS A 22 5.88 -31.21 -8.59
C CYS A 22 7.04 -30.59 -9.35
N ILE A 23 7.56 -31.26 -10.41
CA ILE A 23 8.62 -30.71 -11.26
C ILE A 23 8.09 -29.55 -12.12
N SER A 24 6.82 -29.59 -12.55
CA SER A 24 6.21 -28.47 -13.29
C SER A 24 5.84 -27.28 -12.40
N LEU A 25 5.69 -27.49 -11.08
CA LEU A 25 5.50 -26.43 -10.07
C LEU A 25 6.83 -25.88 -9.51
N GLY A 26 7.91 -26.62 -9.68
CA GLY A 26 9.25 -26.18 -9.30
C GLY A 26 10.00 -25.62 -10.50
N THR A 27 10.32 -24.34 -10.48
CA THR A 27 11.21 -23.61 -11.40
C THR A 27 10.55 -23.00 -12.64
N ARG A 28 9.78 -21.94 -12.44
CA ARG A 28 9.87 -20.78 -13.33
C ARG A 28 10.01 -19.53 -12.49
N LEU A 29 11.19 -19.31 -11.96
CA LEU A 29 11.79 -18.02 -11.72
C LEU A 29 12.25 -17.46 -13.08
N ASP A 30 11.34 -17.34 -14.03
CA ASP A 30 11.68 -16.80 -15.32
C ASP A 30 10.68 -15.73 -15.68
N SER A 31 11.27 -14.56 -15.91
CA SER A 31 10.68 -13.31 -16.37
C SER A 31 9.68 -12.70 -15.39
N SER A 32 10.09 -11.59 -14.81
CA SER A 32 9.16 -10.61 -14.25
C SER A 32 8.02 -10.45 -15.25
N LEU A 33 6.77 -10.65 -14.82
CA LEU A 33 5.64 -10.26 -15.64
C LEU A 33 5.56 -8.74 -15.55
N PRO A 34 5.95 -8.01 -16.60
CA PRO A 34 5.89 -6.57 -16.59
C PRO A 34 4.44 -6.10 -16.59
N VAL A 35 4.21 -4.92 -16.05
CA VAL A 35 2.97 -4.19 -16.27
C VAL A 35 3.05 -3.58 -17.66
N GLU A 36 2.27 -4.07 -18.61
CA GLU A 36 2.24 -3.52 -19.95
C GLU A 36 1.22 -2.39 -20.05
N ILE A 37 1.62 -1.26 -20.58
CA ILE A 37 0.79 -0.07 -20.77
C ILE A 37 0.79 0.35 -22.25
N ASP A 38 -0.37 0.78 -22.73
CA ASP A 38 -0.58 1.28 -24.08
C ASP A 38 -1.27 2.65 -24.10
N GLU A 39 -1.67 3.13 -25.27
CA GLU A 39 -2.37 4.41 -25.43
C GLU A 39 -3.72 4.44 -24.69
N ARG A 40 -4.37 3.28 -24.48
CA ARG A 40 -5.69 3.15 -23.82
C ARG A 40 -5.59 2.95 -22.33
N PHE A 41 -4.38 2.76 -21.82
CA PHE A 41 -4.16 2.58 -20.37
C PHE A 41 -4.70 3.77 -19.59
N SER A 42 -5.47 3.50 -18.55
CA SER A 42 -5.99 4.55 -17.66
C SER A 42 -5.63 4.32 -16.20
N HIS A 43 -5.85 3.09 -15.70
CA HIS A 43 -5.58 2.68 -14.33
C HIS A 43 -5.52 1.17 -14.24
N GLN A 44 -4.66 0.66 -13.35
CA GLN A 44 -4.57 -0.75 -13.00
C GLN A 44 -4.00 -0.92 -11.59
N MET A 45 -4.63 -1.80 -10.80
CA MET A 45 -4.02 -2.32 -9.58
C MET A 45 -2.91 -3.30 -9.97
N ILE A 46 -1.70 -3.07 -9.47
CA ILE A 46 -0.50 -3.79 -9.91
C ILE A 46 0.11 -4.69 -8.86
N ASN A 47 -0.61 -4.98 -7.78
CA ASN A 47 -0.13 -5.82 -6.69
C ASN A 47 0.39 -7.18 -7.17
N GLN A 48 -0.32 -7.83 -8.09
CA GLN A 48 0.06 -9.14 -8.65
C GLN A 48 1.27 -9.12 -9.59
N PHE A 49 1.67 -7.91 -10.04
CA PHE A 49 2.87 -7.71 -10.88
C PHE A 49 4.08 -7.30 -10.04
N THR A 50 3.88 -7.14 -8.74
CA THR A 50 4.91 -6.72 -7.80
C THR A 50 5.65 -7.93 -7.24
N TYR A 51 6.95 -7.81 -7.15
CA TYR A 51 7.84 -8.80 -6.55
C TYR A 51 8.33 -8.29 -5.21
N ILE A 52 8.34 -9.15 -4.21
CA ILE A 52 8.74 -8.83 -2.84
C ILE A 52 10.04 -9.58 -2.55
N ALA A 53 11.04 -8.89 -2.01
CA ALA A 53 12.27 -9.54 -1.58
C ALA A 53 11.99 -10.50 -0.41
N LYS A 54 12.40 -11.75 -0.55
CA LYS A 54 12.23 -12.77 0.49
C LYS A 54 12.96 -12.41 1.79
N LYS A 55 14.09 -11.75 1.65
CA LYS A 55 14.87 -11.23 2.76
C LYS A 55 15.29 -9.81 2.44
N TYR A 56 15.16 -8.93 3.43
CA TYR A 56 15.67 -7.58 3.27
C TYR A 56 17.21 -7.61 3.20
N VAL A 57 17.72 -7.02 2.14
CA VAL A 57 19.13 -6.69 1.97
C VAL A 57 19.18 -5.20 1.65
N PRO A 58 19.99 -4.39 2.34
CA PRO A 58 20.11 -2.96 2.06
C PRO A 58 20.39 -2.72 0.58
N LEU A 59 19.67 -1.76 0.00
CA LEU A 59 19.88 -1.37 -1.39
C LEU A 59 21.18 -0.55 -1.48
N ASP A 60 22.18 -1.11 -2.14
CA ASP A 60 23.44 -0.41 -2.39
C ASP A 60 23.36 0.39 -3.68
N THR A 61 23.23 1.71 -3.55
CA THR A 61 23.13 2.63 -4.69
C THR A 61 24.44 2.77 -5.47
N SER A 62 25.56 2.33 -4.90
CA SER A 62 26.87 2.36 -5.56
C SER A 62 27.13 1.15 -6.47
N ARG A 63 26.40 0.05 -6.25
CA ARG A 63 26.58 -1.21 -6.98
C ARG A 63 25.55 -1.43 -8.05
N TYR A 64 25.86 -2.36 -8.95
CA TYR A 64 24.89 -2.84 -9.93
C TYR A 64 23.73 -3.56 -9.23
N PHE A 65 22.51 -3.22 -9.63
CA PHE A 65 21.33 -3.89 -9.16
C PHE A 65 21.18 -5.25 -9.86
N ASP A 66 21.29 -6.31 -9.10
CA ASP A 66 21.00 -7.66 -9.57
C ASP A 66 19.77 -8.20 -8.84
N ILE A 67 18.70 -8.42 -9.58
CA ILE A 67 17.43 -8.95 -9.06
C ILE A 67 17.61 -10.28 -8.32
N LYS A 68 18.58 -11.11 -8.75
CA LYS A 68 18.84 -12.41 -8.14
C LYS A 68 19.39 -12.31 -6.73
N THR A 69 20.15 -11.26 -6.43
CA THR A 69 20.71 -11.00 -5.09
C THR A 69 19.62 -10.84 -4.05
N TYR A 70 18.49 -10.27 -4.42
CA TYR A 70 17.39 -9.97 -3.49
C TYR A 70 16.38 -11.11 -3.37
N GLN A 71 16.49 -12.17 -4.17
CA GLN A 71 15.58 -13.32 -4.16
C GLN A 71 14.10 -12.90 -4.15
N PHE A 72 13.72 -12.07 -5.10
CA PHE A 72 12.35 -11.59 -5.22
C PHE A 72 11.37 -12.72 -5.50
N ILE A 73 10.24 -12.73 -4.80
CA ILE A 73 9.10 -13.61 -5.02
C ILE A 73 7.91 -12.78 -5.50
N ARG A 74 7.18 -13.28 -6.47
CA ARG A 74 5.98 -12.62 -6.97
C ARG A 74 4.89 -12.58 -5.90
N ASN A 75 4.24 -11.44 -5.74
CA ASN A 75 3.03 -11.34 -4.94
C ASN A 75 1.85 -11.99 -5.67
N ASN A 76 1.25 -13.00 -5.05
CA ASN A 76 0.11 -13.73 -5.64
C ASN A 76 -1.25 -13.13 -5.23
N LYS A 77 -1.27 -12.14 -4.32
CA LYS A 77 -2.49 -11.51 -3.83
C LYS A 77 -2.84 -10.30 -4.69
N GLN A 78 -4.10 -10.20 -5.09
CA GLN A 78 -4.58 -9.06 -5.88
C GLN A 78 -4.82 -7.83 -5.02
N GLU A 79 -5.42 -7.99 -3.84
CA GLU A 79 -5.90 -6.85 -3.05
C GLU A 79 -4.81 -6.13 -2.29
N LEU A 80 -3.86 -6.86 -1.70
CA LEU A 80 -2.84 -6.31 -0.82
C LEU A 80 -1.48 -6.98 -1.03
N ILE A 81 -0.43 -6.21 -0.76
CA ILE A 81 0.95 -6.68 -0.64
C ILE A 81 1.27 -6.80 0.85
N GLU A 82 1.43 -8.01 1.33
CA GLU A 82 1.84 -8.27 2.70
C GLU A 82 3.36 -8.35 2.79
N LEU A 83 3.97 -7.39 3.46
CA LEU A 83 5.42 -7.30 3.66
C LEU A 83 5.86 -7.91 5.00
N GLY A 84 4.87 -8.35 5.82
CA GLY A 84 5.12 -9.02 7.09
C GLY A 84 4.70 -8.20 8.31
N LYS A 85 5.31 -8.53 9.46
CA LYS A 85 5.10 -7.81 10.72
C LYS A 85 6.32 -6.96 11.03
N ALA A 86 6.14 -5.69 11.34
CA ALA A 86 7.21 -4.73 11.55
C ALA A 86 8.23 -5.14 12.64
N TYR A 87 7.79 -5.86 13.66
CA TYR A 87 8.69 -6.37 14.70
C TYR A 87 9.61 -7.51 14.23
N GLN A 88 9.30 -8.15 13.09
CA GLN A 88 10.13 -9.17 12.46
C GLN A 88 10.96 -8.60 11.31
N HIS A 89 10.33 -7.74 10.50
CA HIS A 89 10.90 -7.16 9.30
C HIS A 89 10.49 -5.69 9.21
N LYS A 90 11.36 -4.82 9.72
CA LYS A 90 11.16 -3.37 9.69
C LYS A 90 11.16 -2.84 8.25
N ASP A 91 12.05 -3.36 7.44
CA ASP A 91 12.30 -2.92 6.08
C ASP A 91 11.90 -4.00 5.07
N ALA A 92 11.34 -3.58 3.94
CA ALA A 92 10.98 -4.46 2.85
C ALA A 92 11.30 -3.81 1.50
N LEU A 93 11.69 -4.64 0.52
CA LEU A 93 11.92 -4.22 -0.85
C LEU A 93 10.85 -4.81 -1.75
N MET A 94 10.32 -3.99 -2.64
CA MET A 94 9.42 -4.38 -3.71
C MET A 94 10.02 -3.99 -5.05
N PHE A 95 9.85 -4.83 -6.05
CA PHE A 95 10.32 -4.59 -7.42
C PHE A 95 9.15 -4.69 -8.38
N LEU A 96 9.12 -3.80 -9.36
CA LEU A 96 8.16 -3.85 -10.45
C LEU A 96 8.81 -3.38 -11.76
N GLU A 97 8.30 -3.89 -12.85
CA GLU A 97 8.73 -3.54 -14.19
C GLU A 97 7.52 -3.06 -15.00
N ILE A 98 7.63 -1.88 -15.61
CA ILE A 98 6.56 -1.25 -16.38
C ILE A 98 7.06 -1.06 -17.80
N VAL A 99 6.35 -1.61 -18.77
CA VAL A 99 6.70 -1.55 -20.20
C VAL A 99 5.70 -0.65 -20.93
N ASN A 100 6.18 0.41 -21.53
CA ASN A 100 5.39 1.25 -22.42
C ASN A 100 5.39 0.66 -23.83
N ARG A 101 4.26 0.09 -24.24
CA ARG A 101 4.06 -0.46 -25.60
C ARG A 101 3.57 0.60 -26.60
N SER A 102 3.27 1.81 -26.13
CA SER A 102 2.79 2.89 -27.00
C SER A 102 3.90 3.55 -27.79
N SER A 103 3.50 4.21 -28.88
CA SER A 103 4.39 5.04 -29.70
C SER A 103 4.72 6.41 -29.09
N GLN A 104 4.17 6.72 -27.91
CA GLN A 104 4.31 8.00 -27.26
C GLN A 104 4.86 7.86 -25.84
N LYS A 105 5.49 8.93 -25.35
CA LYS A 105 5.84 9.07 -23.93
C LYS A 105 4.54 9.07 -23.10
N ILE A 106 4.52 8.26 -22.03
CA ILE A 106 3.39 8.21 -21.09
C ILE A 106 3.83 8.74 -19.73
N GLU A 107 2.99 9.61 -19.17
CA GLU A 107 3.12 10.10 -17.79
C GLU A 107 2.16 9.32 -16.89
N LEU A 108 2.74 8.71 -15.87
CA LEU A 108 2.06 7.85 -14.91
C LEU A 108 2.24 8.38 -13.49
N VAL A 109 1.40 7.90 -12.61
CA VAL A 109 1.57 8.04 -11.16
C VAL A 109 1.43 6.66 -10.52
N LEU A 110 2.48 6.23 -9.84
CA LEU A 110 2.48 5.05 -9.00
C LEU A 110 2.00 5.47 -7.61
N GLU A 111 0.83 5.00 -7.22
CA GLU A 111 0.24 5.23 -5.91
C GLU A 111 0.45 4.01 -5.02
N ALA A 112 0.92 4.24 -3.80
CA ALA A 112 0.90 3.26 -2.74
C ALA A 112 -0.27 3.59 -1.81
N SER A 113 -1.42 2.96 -2.08
CA SER A 113 -2.67 3.12 -1.33
C SER A 113 -2.72 2.14 -0.16
N HIS A 114 -3.66 2.37 0.76
CA HIS A 114 -3.88 1.52 1.96
C HIS A 114 -2.59 1.20 2.73
N THR A 115 -1.63 2.13 2.71
CA THR A 115 -0.31 1.91 3.27
C THR A 115 -0.30 2.00 4.78
N ARG A 116 0.15 0.93 5.41
CA ARG A 116 0.65 0.97 6.79
C ARG A 116 2.18 0.97 6.73
N VAL A 117 2.72 2.05 6.18
CA VAL A 117 4.15 2.29 5.96
C VAL A 117 4.50 3.65 6.55
N ASP A 118 5.62 3.77 7.22
CA ASP A 118 6.06 5.04 7.82
C ASP A 118 6.92 5.84 6.84
N GLU A 119 7.68 5.12 6.00
CA GLU A 119 8.56 5.70 4.99
C GLU A 119 8.55 4.84 3.74
N LEU A 120 8.53 5.48 2.57
CA LEU A 120 8.60 4.84 1.27
C LEU A 120 9.59 5.59 0.37
N GLU A 121 10.61 4.87 -0.09
CA GLU A 121 11.60 5.37 -1.02
C GLU A 121 11.40 4.70 -2.38
N CYS A 122 11.37 5.50 -3.43
CA CYS A 122 11.26 5.04 -4.81
C CYS A 122 12.60 5.19 -5.52
N PHE A 123 13.10 4.11 -6.09
CA PHE A 123 14.32 4.08 -6.89
C PHE A 123 13.99 3.65 -8.31
N PHE A 124 14.59 4.34 -9.28
CA PHE A 124 14.63 3.88 -10.66
C PHE A 124 15.94 3.16 -10.92
N ILE A 125 15.85 2.03 -11.61
CA ILE A 125 17.04 1.33 -12.09
C ILE A 125 17.43 1.90 -13.44
N LYS A 126 18.49 2.70 -13.47
CA LYS A 126 19.06 3.26 -14.70
C LYS A 126 20.50 2.76 -14.86
N ASN A 127 20.83 2.22 -16.04
CA ASN A 127 22.14 1.60 -16.31
C ASN A 127 22.50 0.54 -15.25
N ASN A 128 21.53 -0.28 -14.85
CA ASN A 128 21.65 -1.28 -13.78
C ASN A 128 22.09 -0.73 -12.41
N ARG A 129 21.85 0.55 -12.14
CA ARG A 129 22.10 1.16 -10.82
C ARG A 129 20.81 1.75 -10.25
N PRO A 130 20.53 1.54 -8.97
CA PRO A 130 19.38 2.17 -8.33
C PRO A 130 19.68 3.65 -8.08
N ILE A 131 18.84 4.52 -8.60
CA ILE A 131 18.91 5.96 -8.40
C ILE A 131 17.68 6.36 -7.58
N LEU A 132 17.91 6.98 -6.42
CA LEU A 132 16.81 7.49 -5.59
C LEU A 132 16.06 8.59 -6.35
N TRP A 133 14.78 8.34 -6.59
CA TRP A 133 13.89 9.30 -7.24
C TRP A 133 13.21 10.22 -6.25
N GLU A 134 12.63 9.62 -5.21
CA GLU A 134 11.92 10.35 -4.17
C GLU A 134 11.81 9.52 -2.90
N LYS A 135 11.86 10.23 -1.76
CA LYS A 135 11.65 9.68 -0.43
C LYS A 135 10.47 10.35 0.23
N LEU A 136 9.42 9.59 0.49
CA LEU A 136 8.21 10.04 1.13
C LEU A 136 8.15 9.52 2.56
N GLN A 137 7.81 10.40 3.49
CA GLN A 137 7.68 10.08 4.91
C GLN A 137 6.29 10.49 5.39
N ARG A 138 5.67 9.66 6.21
CA ARG A 138 4.33 9.90 6.73
C ARG A 138 4.26 11.15 7.61
N ASN A 139 5.33 11.49 8.30
CA ASN A 139 5.42 12.67 9.19
C ASN A 139 5.77 13.96 8.47
N LYS A 140 6.01 13.94 7.15
CA LYS A 140 6.26 15.15 6.37
C LYS A 140 4.97 15.73 5.84
N PRO A 141 4.80 17.07 5.91
CA PRO A 141 3.67 17.79 5.35
C PRO A 141 3.46 17.49 3.86
N LEU A 142 2.20 17.48 3.42
CA LEU A 142 1.83 17.17 2.03
C LEU A 142 2.40 18.18 1.03
N TYR A 143 2.46 19.46 1.40
CA TYR A 143 2.97 20.52 0.51
C TYR A 143 4.46 20.38 0.17
N LEU A 144 5.21 19.54 0.92
CA LEU A 144 6.61 19.23 0.60
C LEU A 144 6.77 18.06 -0.38
N ARG A 145 5.67 17.41 -0.76
CA ARG A 145 5.68 16.31 -1.71
C ARG A 145 5.53 16.83 -3.14
N LYS A 146 6.14 16.16 -4.11
CA LYS A 146 5.95 16.48 -5.54
C LYS A 146 4.48 16.39 -5.96
N ASN A 147 3.78 15.39 -5.43
CA ASN A 147 2.34 15.25 -5.53
C ASN A 147 1.74 15.44 -4.14
N PRO A 148 1.09 16.58 -3.83
CA PRO A 148 0.44 16.81 -2.55
C PRO A 148 -0.84 15.97 -2.44
N TYR A 149 -0.68 14.70 -2.11
CA TYR A 149 -1.76 13.73 -1.98
C TYR A 149 -1.58 12.90 -0.71
N VAL A 150 -2.68 12.46 -0.13
CA VAL A 150 -2.73 11.74 1.16
C VAL A 150 -1.92 10.44 1.13
N PHE A 151 -2.07 9.68 0.06
CA PHE A 151 -1.28 8.47 -0.13
C PHE A 151 0.09 8.78 -0.73
N PHE A 152 1.03 7.86 -0.57
CA PHE A 152 2.32 8.00 -1.21
C PHE A 152 2.17 7.82 -2.71
N SER A 153 2.60 8.81 -3.48
CA SER A 153 2.46 8.80 -4.93
C SER A 153 3.73 9.31 -5.60
N PHE A 154 4.20 8.57 -6.60
CA PHE A 154 5.43 8.85 -7.33
C PHE A 154 5.11 9.10 -8.80
N PRO A 155 5.43 10.28 -9.35
CA PRO A 155 5.31 10.53 -10.78
C PRO A 155 6.37 9.74 -11.53
N ILE A 156 5.97 9.04 -12.59
CA ILE A 156 6.81 8.22 -13.44
C ILE A 156 6.61 8.64 -14.89
N GLU A 157 7.70 8.79 -15.62
CA GLU A 157 7.66 9.07 -17.06
C GLU A 157 8.39 7.97 -17.81
N ILE A 158 7.72 7.39 -18.80
CA ILE A 158 8.30 6.31 -19.60
C ILE A 158 8.25 6.72 -21.08
N ALA A 159 9.42 6.71 -21.74
CA ALA A 159 9.50 7.01 -23.17
C ALA A 159 8.74 5.96 -24.02
N ALA A 160 8.49 6.28 -25.28
CA ALA A 160 7.88 5.35 -26.22
C ALA A 160 8.72 4.07 -26.33
N HIS A 161 8.06 2.91 -26.28
CA HIS A 161 8.70 1.58 -26.39
C HIS A 161 9.80 1.31 -25.36
N ASP A 162 9.81 2.01 -24.23
CA ASP A 162 10.81 1.89 -23.16
C ASP A 162 10.24 1.14 -21.94
N THR A 163 11.16 0.74 -21.07
CA THR A 163 10.86 -0.02 -19.84
C THR A 163 11.40 0.71 -18.61
N ALA A 164 10.53 0.95 -17.66
CA ALA A 164 10.92 1.46 -16.34
C ALA A 164 11.00 0.30 -15.33
N LYS A 165 12.15 0.18 -14.68
CA LYS A 165 12.37 -0.73 -13.55
C LYS A 165 12.37 0.07 -12.27
N VAL A 166 11.45 -0.24 -11.37
CA VAL A 166 11.23 0.50 -10.13
C VAL A 166 11.46 -0.42 -8.94
N VAL A 167 12.22 0.07 -7.97
CA VAL A 167 12.38 -0.57 -6.66
C VAL A 167 11.78 0.37 -5.62
N LEU A 168 10.91 -0.17 -4.78
CA LEU A 168 10.37 0.53 -3.64
C LEU A 168 10.97 -0.07 -2.36
N HIS A 169 11.59 0.78 -1.56
CA HIS A 169 12.01 0.43 -0.21
C HIS A 169 11.01 1.02 0.77
N SER A 170 10.40 0.17 1.55
CA SER A 170 9.41 0.57 2.55
C SER A 170 9.88 0.24 3.95
N THR A 171 9.65 1.17 4.87
CA THR A 171 9.99 1.02 6.29
C THR A 171 8.74 1.16 7.14
N ARG A 172 8.59 0.27 8.13
CA ARG A 172 7.53 0.31 9.12
C ARG A 172 8.09 0.01 10.51
N ASN A 173 7.70 0.83 11.48
CA ASN A 173 8.19 0.68 12.85
C ASN A 173 7.28 -0.20 13.72
N TYR A 174 5.96 -0.23 13.46
CA TYR A 174 4.99 -0.92 14.32
C TYR A 174 3.86 -1.56 13.53
N GLY A 175 3.40 -2.72 14.01
CA GLY A 175 2.19 -3.40 13.53
C GLY A 175 2.39 -4.16 12.22
N LEU A 176 1.34 -4.27 11.43
CA LEU A 176 1.37 -4.95 10.13
C LEU A 176 2.00 -4.05 9.08
N HIS A 177 2.92 -4.62 8.29
CA HIS A 177 3.56 -3.97 7.16
C HIS A 177 2.84 -4.41 5.89
N ILE A 178 1.92 -3.59 5.44
CA ILE A 178 1.08 -3.86 4.27
C ILE A 178 0.97 -2.62 3.39
N THR A 179 0.81 -2.83 2.10
CA THR A 179 0.55 -1.77 1.11
C THR A 179 -0.30 -2.30 -0.04
N SER A 180 -0.80 -1.43 -0.87
CA SER A 180 -1.38 -1.73 -2.18
C SER A 180 -0.78 -0.78 -3.19
N LEU A 181 -0.49 -1.25 -4.38
CA LEU A 181 0.09 -0.46 -5.46
C LEU A 181 -0.90 -0.34 -6.60
N ASP A 182 -1.14 0.90 -7.00
CA ASP A 182 -1.98 1.27 -8.12
C ASP A 182 -1.19 2.12 -9.10
N LEU A 183 -1.35 1.85 -10.38
CA LEU A 183 -0.73 2.62 -11.45
C LEU A 183 -1.82 3.38 -12.21
N TYR A 184 -1.68 4.68 -12.25
CA TYR A 184 -2.62 5.59 -12.93
C TYR A 184 -1.93 6.30 -14.07
N ARG A 185 -2.67 6.58 -15.15
CA ARG A 185 -2.31 7.66 -16.06
C ARG A 185 -2.49 9.00 -15.33
N LYS A 186 -1.57 9.94 -15.50
CA LYS A 186 -1.51 11.19 -14.72
C LYS A 186 -2.83 11.97 -14.68
N PRO A 187 -3.58 12.19 -15.80
CA PRO A 187 -4.89 12.85 -15.73
C PRO A 187 -5.89 12.09 -14.87
N ARG A 188 -5.94 10.76 -15.01
CA ARG A 188 -6.86 9.91 -14.25
C ARG A 188 -6.54 9.89 -12.77
N PHE A 189 -5.25 9.97 -12.42
CA PHE A 189 -4.82 10.10 -11.03
C PHE A 189 -5.39 11.36 -10.38
N PHE A 190 -5.32 12.51 -11.05
CA PHE A 190 -5.86 13.75 -10.50
C PHE A 190 -7.37 13.69 -10.29
N GLU A 191 -8.14 13.11 -11.23
CA GLU A 191 -9.57 12.89 -11.06
C GLU A 191 -9.84 12.00 -9.82
N HIS A 192 -9.09 10.89 -9.70
CA HIS A 192 -9.18 9.99 -8.55
C HIS A 192 -8.84 10.71 -7.25
N ALA A 193 -7.73 11.44 -7.20
CA ALA A 193 -7.26 12.16 -6.02
C ALA A 193 -8.28 13.22 -5.56
N ILE A 194 -8.82 14.00 -6.47
CA ILE A 194 -9.87 14.99 -6.17
C ILE A 194 -11.11 14.28 -5.62
N SER A 195 -11.57 13.22 -6.28
CA SER A 195 -12.75 12.46 -5.84
C SER A 195 -12.58 11.88 -4.45
N GLN A 196 -11.40 11.29 -4.15
CA GLN A 196 -11.10 10.73 -2.83
C GLN A 196 -11.02 11.81 -1.75
N ASN A 197 -10.35 12.93 -2.04
CA ASN A 197 -10.27 14.04 -1.11
C ASN A 197 -11.66 14.62 -0.80
N LEU A 198 -12.50 14.82 -1.80
CA LEU A 198 -13.86 15.31 -1.61
C LEU A 198 -14.70 14.35 -0.77
N LYS A 199 -14.67 13.04 -1.06
CA LYS A 199 -15.39 12.04 -0.27
C LYS A 199 -14.98 12.09 1.20
N SER A 200 -13.68 12.19 1.45
CA SER A 200 -13.14 12.26 2.82
C SER A 200 -13.56 13.53 3.54
N ILE A 201 -13.52 14.68 2.86
CA ILE A 201 -13.97 15.96 3.42
C ILE A 201 -15.46 15.89 3.74
N PHE A 202 -16.31 15.41 2.81
CA PHE A 202 -17.72 15.25 3.07
C PHE A 202 -18.02 14.30 4.23
N GLN A 203 -17.31 13.18 4.32
CA GLN A 203 -17.47 12.24 5.42
C GLN A 203 -17.15 12.90 6.77
N VAL A 204 -16.06 13.65 6.84
CA VAL A 204 -15.65 14.37 8.05
C VAL A 204 -16.70 15.42 8.44
N ILE A 205 -17.14 16.24 7.50
CA ILE A 205 -18.15 17.28 7.76
C ILE A 205 -19.46 16.62 8.23
N TYR A 206 -19.92 15.58 7.56
CA TYR A 206 -21.15 14.86 7.91
C TYR A 206 -21.09 14.31 9.35
N CYS A 207 -19.99 13.59 9.68
CA CYS A 207 -19.81 13.04 11.02
C CYS A 207 -19.73 14.14 12.09
N PHE A 208 -19.11 15.29 11.76
CA PHE A 208 -19.02 16.43 12.69
C PHE A 208 -20.39 17.06 12.97
N ILE A 209 -21.18 17.30 11.91
CA ILE A 209 -22.54 17.82 12.06
C ILE A 209 -23.40 16.84 12.84
N PHE A 210 -23.33 15.54 12.52
CA PHE A 210 -24.12 14.53 13.21
C PHE A 210 -23.74 14.42 14.71
N SER A 211 -22.45 14.47 15.03
CA SER A 211 -21.97 14.54 16.42
C SER A 211 -22.52 15.76 17.16
N ALA A 212 -22.46 16.93 16.54
CA ALA A 212 -22.97 18.18 17.13
C ALA A 212 -24.48 18.11 17.38
N VAL A 213 -25.26 17.57 16.43
CA VAL A 213 -26.71 17.38 16.59
C VAL A 213 -27.02 16.45 17.76
N LEU A 214 -26.34 15.32 17.87
CA LEU A 214 -26.54 14.38 18.98
C LEU A 214 -26.20 15.02 20.35
N LEU A 215 -25.13 15.81 20.42
CA LEU A 215 -24.77 16.53 21.63
C LEU A 215 -25.87 17.54 22.02
N LEU A 216 -26.32 18.35 21.07
CA LEU A 216 -27.39 19.33 21.31
C LEU A 216 -28.68 18.66 21.80
N LEU A 217 -29.13 17.60 21.08
CA LEU A 217 -30.33 16.85 21.49
C LEU A 217 -30.14 16.20 22.86
N GLY A 218 -28.97 15.61 23.14
CA GLY A 218 -28.67 15.02 24.44
C GLY A 218 -28.73 16.04 25.59
N PHE A 219 -28.22 17.25 25.37
CA PHE A 219 -28.34 18.33 26.35
C PHE A 219 -29.79 18.82 26.53
N PHE A 220 -30.53 19.02 25.41
CA PHE A 220 -31.90 19.48 25.48
C PHE A 220 -32.84 18.50 26.18
N TYR A 221 -32.68 17.21 25.90
CA TYR A 221 -33.52 16.15 26.47
C TYR A 221 -32.92 15.49 27.72
N SER A 222 -31.75 15.97 28.18
CA SER A 222 -31.00 15.40 29.30
C SER A 222 -30.71 13.90 29.13
N GLU A 223 -30.57 13.45 27.88
CA GLU A 223 -30.36 12.04 27.51
C GLU A 223 -28.86 11.71 27.42
N LYS A 224 -28.35 11.06 28.48
CA LYS A 224 -26.93 10.69 28.59
C LYS A 224 -26.43 9.85 27.41
N LEU A 225 -27.27 8.95 26.90
CA LEU A 225 -26.90 8.07 25.76
C LEU A 225 -26.62 8.87 24.49
N MET A 226 -27.39 9.93 24.20
CA MET A 226 -27.16 10.80 23.06
C MET A 226 -25.88 11.61 23.21
N ILE A 227 -25.62 12.13 24.41
CA ILE A 227 -24.37 12.84 24.72
C ILE A 227 -23.18 11.92 24.50
N TYR A 228 -23.25 10.70 25.06
CA TYR A 228 -22.20 9.70 24.87
C TYR A 228 -21.97 9.37 23.39
N ALA A 229 -23.03 9.09 22.64
CA ALA A 229 -22.93 8.78 21.20
C ALA A 229 -22.32 9.96 20.42
N GLY A 230 -22.73 11.19 20.71
CA GLY A 230 -22.18 12.40 20.09
C GLY A 230 -20.67 12.56 20.36
N VAL A 231 -20.24 12.38 21.61
CA VAL A 231 -18.82 12.42 21.98
C VAL A 231 -18.04 11.33 21.27
N MET A 232 -18.55 10.09 21.26
CA MET A 232 -17.88 8.95 20.61
C MET A 232 -17.69 9.14 19.12
N ILE A 233 -18.73 9.64 18.43
CA ILE A 233 -18.65 9.95 16.99
C ILE A 233 -17.66 11.10 16.76
N GLY A 234 -17.67 12.13 17.58
CA GLY A 234 -16.72 13.24 17.51
C GLY A 234 -15.27 12.77 17.67
N VAL A 235 -15.00 11.94 18.67
CA VAL A 235 -13.66 11.37 18.92
C VAL A 235 -13.23 10.44 17.80
N ALA A 236 -14.12 9.57 17.31
CA ALA A 236 -13.83 8.69 16.18
C ALA A 236 -13.51 9.48 14.91
N ASN A 237 -14.25 10.59 14.70
CA ASN A 237 -14.01 11.48 13.57
C ASN A 237 -12.68 12.25 13.73
N ALA A 238 -12.34 12.73 14.92
CA ALA A 238 -11.05 13.33 15.20
C ALA A 238 -9.88 12.39 14.87
N ASN A 239 -10.03 11.08 15.04
CA ASN A 239 -9.05 10.11 14.59
C ASN A 239 -8.88 10.08 13.06
N MET A 240 -9.91 10.34 12.28
CA MET A 240 -9.79 10.47 10.81
C MET A 240 -8.99 11.71 10.39
N PHE A 241 -9.05 12.81 11.18
CA PHE A 241 -8.18 13.97 10.97
C PHE A 241 -6.70 13.61 11.06
N THR A 242 -6.36 12.64 11.89
CA THR A 242 -4.98 12.27 12.19
C THR A 242 -4.39 11.27 11.20
N VAL A 243 -5.21 10.64 10.39
CA VAL A 243 -4.77 9.72 9.32
C VAL A 243 -4.25 10.46 8.07
N GLY A 244 -4.21 11.79 8.07
CA GLY A 244 -3.53 12.59 7.06
C GLY A 244 -4.41 13.50 6.21
N TYR A 245 -5.74 13.41 6.30
CA TYR A 245 -6.64 14.16 5.42
C TYR A 245 -6.73 15.66 5.71
N LEU A 246 -6.40 16.09 6.92
CA LEU A 246 -6.49 17.49 7.35
C LEU A 246 -5.19 17.99 7.98
N TYR A 247 -4.12 17.23 7.83
CA TYR A 247 -2.81 17.60 8.36
C TYR A 247 -2.33 18.98 7.88
N ASP A 248 -2.68 19.33 6.63
CA ASP A 248 -2.27 20.60 6.05
C ASP A 248 -3.22 21.76 6.37
N LEU A 249 -4.47 21.46 6.76
CA LEU A 249 -5.43 22.49 7.16
C LEU A 249 -5.20 22.97 8.59
N PHE A 250 -4.63 22.11 9.44
CA PHE A 250 -4.33 22.45 10.84
C PHE A 250 -2.91 21.99 11.15
N PRO A 251 -1.96 22.91 11.35
CA PRO A 251 -0.58 22.57 11.73
C PRO A 251 -0.53 22.04 13.16
N PHE A 252 -1.03 20.84 13.39
CA PHE A 252 -0.85 20.16 14.66
C PHE A 252 0.61 19.73 14.83
N PRO A 253 1.16 19.77 16.06
CA PRO A 253 2.49 19.23 16.33
C PRO A 253 2.60 17.79 15.84
N THR A 254 3.71 17.46 15.23
CA THR A 254 3.98 16.12 14.63
C THR A 254 3.73 14.97 15.63
N PHE A 255 3.97 15.22 16.90
CA PHE A 255 3.69 14.29 18.01
C PHE A 255 2.19 13.92 18.10
N LEU A 256 1.29 14.91 18.01
CA LEU A 256 -0.15 14.66 18.05
C LEU A 256 -0.61 13.85 16.86
N ASN A 257 -0.06 14.09 15.69
CA ASN A 257 -0.40 13.35 14.47
C ASN A 257 0.04 11.89 14.49
N LEU A 258 1.25 11.60 14.99
CA LEU A 258 1.75 10.24 15.08
C LEU A 258 1.00 9.41 16.13
N ASN A 259 0.52 10.05 17.19
CA ASN A 259 -0.09 9.37 18.33
C ASN A 259 -1.62 9.55 18.41
N ALA A 260 -2.22 10.32 17.54
CA ALA A 260 -3.64 10.66 17.65
C ALA A 260 -4.56 9.44 17.53
N SER A 261 -4.21 8.42 16.72
CA SER A 261 -4.97 7.16 16.68
C SER A 261 -4.90 6.41 18.03
N ASN A 262 -3.76 6.46 18.70
CA ASN A 262 -3.57 5.85 20.00
C ASN A 262 -4.29 6.66 21.08
N ILE A 263 -4.15 8.00 21.06
CA ILE A 263 -4.83 8.91 21.97
C ILE A 263 -6.34 8.76 21.84
N GLY A 264 -6.89 8.74 20.62
CA GLY A 264 -8.31 8.52 20.37
C GLY A 264 -8.81 7.17 20.87
N SER A 265 -8.02 6.10 20.71
CA SER A 265 -8.35 4.78 21.24
C SER A 265 -8.36 4.74 22.76
N PHE A 266 -7.42 5.43 23.42
CA PHE A 266 -7.40 5.59 24.88
C PHE A 266 -8.61 6.38 25.39
N TRP A 267 -8.98 7.47 24.70
CA TRP A 267 -10.18 8.24 25.06
C TRP A 267 -11.45 7.42 24.90
N MET A 268 -11.55 6.62 23.83
CA MET A 268 -12.68 5.70 23.62
C MET A 268 -12.80 4.66 24.75
N LEU A 269 -11.68 4.06 25.16
CA LEU A 269 -11.64 3.12 26.29
C LEU A 269 -12.01 3.82 27.61
N GLY A 270 -11.46 5.00 27.87
CA GLY A 270 -11.78 5.78 29.07
C GLY A 270 -13.26 6.16 29.16
N LEU A 271 -13.85 6.62 28.08
CA LEU A 271 -15.28 6.96 28.02
C LEU A 271 -16.16 5.72 28.24
N ASN A 272 -15.81 4.54 27.70
CA ASN A 272 -16.52 3.30 27.97
C ASN A 272 -16.54 2.95 29.47
N VAL A 273 -15.44 3.17 30.18
CA VAL A 273 -15.35 2.90 31.64
C VAL A 273 -16.16 3.92 32.45
N PHE A 274 -16.31 5.16 31.98
CA PHE A 274 -17.05 6.20 32.68
C PHE A 274 -18.57 6.09 32.53
N PHE A 275 -19.06 5.45 31.46
CA PHE A 275 -20.51 5.35 31.16
C PHE A 275 -21.10 3.97 31.42
N HIS A 276 -20.30 3.00 31.83
CA HIS A 276 -20.73 1.72 32.41
C HIS A 276 -20.69 1.79 33.92
#